data_eb1097b8713dc394c98e2fe41343ecb7
#
_entry.id   eb1097b8713dc394c98e2fe41343ecb7
#
_cell.length_a   1.000
_cell.length_b   1.000
_cell.length_c   1.000
_cell.angle_alpha   90.00
_cell.angle_beta   90.00
_cell.angle_gamma   90.00
#
_symmetry.space_group_name_H-M   'P 1'
#
loop_
_entity.id
_entity.type
_entity.pdbx_description
1 polymer ?
#
loop_
_entity_poly.entity_id
_entity_poly.type
_entity_poly.pdbx_seq_one_letter_code
_entity_poly.pdbx_strand_id
1 'polypeptide(L)'
;MKLSCKITSFVLVATLSLSVLSTVALAAGTTTDEMAMYKNSDFIEKEQPELTEETKQLIAAYQKSHTQEDYLALRDMVIENYNAVLDKKEAKLAELKVETAGKPGSDEKVAEMEEIVQEMYVSYWNRINSSMLRFTDSRLLKWRIADAAKYDYIPVMGAGNSIYVSRTPVTNAQYAAYLNATGAKAPANWKNGTYPAGQGDYPVNDVSYEDAAAYCAWLTAKDGVNTYRLPSESEWELAAGHMPKDADFNCGVNDGRTPVEQYADVTRGAHGAVDFWGNVWEWTTTLRADGTLGVKGGAWNSARTDCRTEHRKEGRDGSRGYEDVGFR
;
A
#
# COMPACT_ATOMS: atom_id res chain seq x y z
N MET A 1 -13.76 -11.69 17.34
CA MET A 1 -14.25 -10.32 17.48
C MET A 1 -13.38 -9.42 18.40
N LYS A 2 -12.21 -9.87 18.86
CA LYS A 2 -11.27 -9.07 19.67
C LYS A 2 -9.98 -8.66 18.93
N LEU A 3 -9.76 -9.12 17.70
CA LEU A 3 -8.57 -8.83 16.89
C LEU A 3 -8.59 -7.48 16.15
N SER A 4 -9.78 -6.88 15.98
CA SER A 4 -9.94 -5.63 15.23
C SER A 4 -9.38 -4.38 15.93
N CYS A 5 -9.16 -4.43 17.25
CA CYS A 5 -8.91 -3.21 18.03
C CYS A 5 -7.41 -2.81 18.14
N LYS A 6 -6.47 -3.74 18.00
CA LYS A 6 -5.04 -3.43 18.19
C LYS A 6 -4.39 -2.76 16.99
N ILE A 7 -4.80 -3.12 15.78
CA ILE A 7 -4.20 -2.57 14.55
C ILE A 7 -4.73 -1.16 14.24
N THR A 8 -5.99 -0.87 14.61
CA THR A 8 -6.62 0.45 14.38
C THR A 8 -6.04 1.58 15.22
N SER A 9 -5.48 1.27 16.38
CA SER A 9 -4.91 2.31 17.28
C SER A 9 -3.52 2.78 16.86
N PHE A 10 -2.78 1.99 16.10
CA PHE A 10 -1.38 2.28 15.78
C PHE A 10 -1.16 3.14 14.53
N VAL A 11 -2.07 3.08 13.55
CA VAL A 11 -1.96 3.93 12.34
C VAL A 11 -2.17 5.42 12.66
N LEU A 12 -2.85 5.74 13.76
CA LEU A 12 -3.14 7.13 14.15
C LEU A 12 -1.99 7.80 14.91
N VAL A 13 -1.04 7.04 15.47
CA VAL A 13 0.08 7.60 16.25
C VAL A 13 1.32 7.87 15.40
N ALA A 14 1.48 7.17 14.27
CA ALA A 14 2.65 7.34 13.39
C ALA A 14 2.66 8.67 12.61
N THR A 15 1.55 9.41 12.56
CA THR A 15 1.48 10.71 11.85
C THR A 15 1.86 11.92 12.70
N LEU A 16 2.14 11.75 13.99
CA LEU A 16 2.39 12.87 14.90
C LEU A 16 3.81 12.97 15.47
N SER A 17 4.72 12.03 15.14
CA SER A 17 6.07 12.03 15.75
C SER A 17 7.23 12.33 14.80
N LEU A 18 6.98 12.70 13.53
CA LEU A 18 8.06 13.03 12.56
C LEU A 18 8.50 14.49 12.52
N SER A 19 8.09 15.33 13.45
CA SER A 19 8.42 16.77 13.41
C SER A 19 9.34 17.30 14.51
N VAL A 20 10.01 16.45 15.30
CA VAL A 20 10.96 16.93 16.32
C VAL A 20 12.21 16.05 16.37
N LEU A 21 13.02 16.05 15.32
CA LEU A 21 14.40 15.53 15.41
C LEU A 21 15.32 16.25 14.43
N SER A 22 15.55 17.54 14.69
CA SER A 22 16.78 18.20 14.25
C SER A 22 17.14 19.25 15.29
N THR A 23 18.18 18.99 16.01
CA THR A 23 19.07 19.80 16.84
C THR A 23 19.19 19.28 18.28
N VAL A 24 20.07 18.32 18.50
CA VAL A 24 20.96 18.32 19.65
C VAL A 24 22.33 17.84 19.19
N ALA A 25 23.24 18.77 19.08
CA ALA A 25 24.66 18.48 18.86
C ALA A 25 25.36 18.27 20.18
N LEU A 26 26.21 17.27 20.23
CA LEU A 26 27.40 17.06 21.03
C LEU A 26 27.41 17.56 22.50
N ALA A 27 27.30 16.58 23.39
CA ALA A 27 28.10 16.57 24.61
C ALA A 27 28.83 15.22 24.67
N ALA A 28 30.12 15.20 24.45
CA ALA A 28 30.95 14.03 24.63
C ALA A 28 31.03 13.69 26.13
N GLY A 29 30.28 12.70 26.53
CA GLY A 29 30.40 12.02 27.82
C GLY A 29 30.46 10.53 27.54
N THR A 30 31.51 9.88 27.98
CA THR A 30 31.76 8.44 27.93
C THR A 30 30.48 7.65 28.22
N THR A 31 29.77 7.22 27.16
CA THR A 31 28.69 6.25 27.25
C THR A 31 29.32 4.93 27.63
N THR A 32 29.10 4.50 28.84
CA THR A 32 29.49 3.18 29.32
C THR A 32 28.74 2.11 28.52
N ASP A 33 29.50 1.13 28.12
CA ASP A 33 29.18 -0.03 27.28
C ASP A 33 28.03 -0.92 27.77
N GLU A 34 27.27 -0.48 28.78
CA GLU A 34 26.17 -1.27 29.36
C GLU A 34 25.01 -1.50 28.42
N MET A 35 24.74 -0.58 27.48
CA MET A 35 23.68 -0.76 26.49
C MET A 35 24.12 -1.57 25.27
N ALA A 36 25.44 -1.78 25.06
CA ALA A 36 25.97 -2.57 23.96
C ALA A 36 25.62 -4.07 24.08
N MET A 37 25.27 -4.54 25.27
CA MET A 37 24.79 -5.93 25.46
C MET A 37 23.43 -6.18 24.83
N TYR A 38 22.58 -5.16 24.66
CA TYR A 38 21.29 -5.26 24.02
C TYR A 38 21.44 -5.07 22.52
N LYS A 39 21.50 -6.20 21.79
CA LYS A 39 21.76 -6.18 20.34
C LYS A 39 20.48 -5.95 19.57
N ASN A 40 20.56 -5.10 18.55
CA ASN A 40 19.47 -4.91 17.58
C ASN A 40 19.06 -6.24 16.91
N SER A 41 20.02 -7.18 16.73
CA SER A 41 19.76 -8.51 16.20
C SER A 41 18.64 -9.26 16.91
N ASP A 42 18.50 -9.05 18.24
CA ASP A 42 17.45 -9.73 19.03
C ASP A 42 16.03 -9.27 18.67
N PHE A 43 15.91 -8.07 18.10
CA PHE A 43 14.67 -7.50 17.61
C PHE A 43 14.52 -7.66 16.09
N ILE A 44 15.64 -7.64 15.34
CA ILE A 44 15.67 -7.75 13.88
C ILE A 44 15.61 -9.21 13.42
N GLU A 45 15.90 -10.17 14.31
CA GLU A 45 15.90 -11.58 13.94
C GLU A 45 14.58 -11.93 13.26
N LYS A 46 14.69 -12.34 11.97
CA LYS A 46 13.55 -12.64 11.09
C LYS A 46 12.88 -13.92 11.52
N GLU A 47 12.23 -13.91 12.69
CA GLU A 47 11.38 -15.01 13.08
C GLU A 47 10.26 -15.12 12.05
N GLN A 48 10.28 -16.20 11.28
CA GLN A 48 9.10 -16.59 10.52
C GLN A 48 8.18 -17.36 11.47
N PRO A 49 6.87 -17.13 11.40
CA PRO A 49 5.93 -17.95 12.16
C PRO A 49 6.15 -19.41 11.83
N GLU A 50 6.16 -20.27 12.82
CA GLU A 50 6.18 -21.70 12.61
C GLU A 50 4.92 -22.13 11.85
N LEU A 51 5.09 -23.02 10.91
CA LEU A 51 3.99 -23.62 10.17
C LEU A 51 3.32 -24.67 11.07
N THR A 52 2.31 -24.24 11.83
CA THR A 52 1.58 -25.10 12.76
C THR A 52 0.80 -26.20 12.01
N GLU A 53 0.46 -27.29 12.69
CA GLU A 53 -0.35 -28.37 12.10
C GLU A 53 -1.73 -27.84 11.66
N GLU A 54 -2.30 -26.90 12.39
CA GLU A 54 -3.56 -26.27 12.05
C GLU A 54 -3.44 -25.45 10.75
N THR A 55 -2.36 -24.66 10.61
CA THR A 55 -2.07 -23.95 9.36
C THR A 55 -1.92 -24.92 8.18
N LYS A 56 -1.25 -26.05 8.36
CA LYS A 56 -1.10 -27.07 7.32
C LYS A 56 -2.45 -27.68 6.92
N GLN A 57 -3.33 -27.93 7.88
CA GLN A 57 -4.70 -28.41 7.62
C GLN A 57 -5.51 -27.38 6.82
N LEU A 58 -5.44 -26.10 7.18
CA LEU A 58 -6.12 -25.04 6.44
C LEU A 58 -5.57 -24.86 5.01
N ILE A 59 -4.24 -25.00 4.83
CA ILE A 59 -3.63 -25.03 3.49
C ILE A 59 -4.21 -26.18 2.67
N ALA A 60 -4.26 -27.40 3.25
CA ALA A 60 -4.78 -28.59 2.57
C ALA A 60 -6.28 -28.49 2.26
N ALA A 61 -7.07 -27.96 3.21
CA ALA A 61 -8.50 -27.72 3.00
C ALA A 61 -8.71 -26.77 1.84
N TYR A 62 -7.99 -25.65 1.85
CA TYR A 62 -8.09 -24.66 0.82
C TYR A 62 -7.61 -25.16 -0.57
N GLN A 63 -6.48 -25.90 -0.64
CA GLN A 63 -6.00 -26.52 -1.88
C GLN A 63 -6.97 -27.53 -2.49
N LYS A 64 -7.86 -28.11 -1.66
CA LYS A 64 -8.91 -29.04 -2.10
C LYS A 64 -10.18 -28.34 -2.56
N SER A 65 -10.62 -27.33 -1.81
CA SER A 65 -11.93 -26.68 -2.02
C SER A 65 -11.87 -25.47 -2.95
N HIS A 66 -10.77 -24.68 -2.88
CA HIS A 66 -10.59 -23.41 -3.53
C HIS A 66 -11.73 -22.40 -3.23
N THR A 67 -12.41 -22.55 -2.08
CA THR A 67 -13.50 -21.67 -1.70
C THR A 67 -12.98 -20.38 -1.05
N GLN A 68 -13.80 -19.34 -1.11
CA GLN A 68 -13.49 -18.08 -0.42
C GLN A 68 -13.49 -18.27 1.11
N GLU A 69 -14.33 -19.14 1.63
CA GLU A 69 -14.42 -19.44 3.06
C GLU A 69 -13.11 -20.03 3.58
N ASP A 70 -12.60 -21.09 2.95
CA ASP A 70 -11.33 -21.71 3.33
C ASP A 70 -10.13 -20.76 3.13
N TYR A 71 -10.18 -19.91 2.12
CA TYR A 71 -9.17 -18.87 1.94
C TYR A 71 -9.17 -17.87 3.10
N LEU A 72 -10.32 -17.42 3.53
CA LEU A 72 -10.43 -16.48 4.64
C LEU A 72 -9.97 -17.12 5.96
N ALA A 73 -10.33 -18.38 6.21
CA ALA A 73 -9.87 -19.12 7.36
C ALA A 73 -8.33 -19.28 7.38
N LEU A 74 -7.74 -19.64 6.24
CA LEU A 74 -6.29 -19.73 6.11
C LEU A 74 -5.61 -18.36 6.32
N ARG A 75 -6.14 -17.30 5.74
CA ARG A 75 -5.63 -15.94 5.91
C ARG A 75 -5.65 -15.50 7.37
N ASP A 76 -6.75 -15.72 8.04
CA ASP A 76 -6.92 -15.30 9.43
C ASP A 76 -5.93 -16.05 10.36
N MET A 77 -5.68 -17.33 10.08
CA MET A 77 -4.64 -18.12 10.77
C MET A 77 -3.24 -17.58 10.49
N VAL A 78 -2.92 -17.23 9.23
CA VAL A 78 -1.62 -16.65 8.88
C VAL A 78 -1.42 -15.30 9.61
N ILE A 79 -2.45 -14.46 9.68
CA ILE A 79 -2.43 -13.20 10.43
C ILE A 79 -2.19 -13.47 11.92
N GLU A 80 -2.87 -14.43 12.50
CA GLU A 80 -2.72 -14.80 13.91
C GLU A 80 -1.30 -15.27 14.23
N ASN A 81 -0.71 -16.11 13.37
CA ASN A 81 0.66 -16.57 13.51
C ASN A 81 1.68 -15.41 13.47
N TYR A 82 1.48 -14.41 12.60
CA TYR A 82 2.33 -13.22 12.55
C TYR A 82 2.12 -12.30 13.75
N ASN A 83 0.88 -12.15 14.23
CA ASN A 83 0.60 -11.39 15.45
C ASN A 83 1.28 -12.02 16.67
N ALA A 84 1.33 -13.35 16.77
CA ALA A 84 2.03 -14.02 17.86
C ALA A 84 3.55 -13.71 17.88
N VAL A 85 4.16 -13.50 16.71
CA VAL A 85 5.57 -13.05 16.63
C VAL A 85 5.70 -11.58 17.09
N LEU A 86 4.77 -10.71 16.68
CA LEU A 86 4.76 -9.31 17.13
C LEU A 86 4.56 -9.20 18.64
N ASP A 87 3.62 -9.95 19.21
CA ASP A 87 3.35 -9.96 20.64
C ASP A 87 4.62 -10.35 21.44
N LYS A 88 5.43 -11.29 20.94
CA LYS A 88 6.72 -11.65 21.55
C LYS A 88 7.72 -10.49 21.49
N LYS A 89 7.77 -9.76 20.39
CA LYS A 89 8.67 -8.60 20.25
C LYS A 89 8.25 -7.44 21.13
N GLU A 90 6.94 -7.19 21.23
CA GLU A 90 6.40 -6.19 22.18
C GLU A 90 6.69 -6.55 23.64
N ALA A 91 6.52 -7.82 24.01
CA ALA A 91 6.86 -8.30 25.36
C ALA A 91 8.35 -8.09 25.67
N LYS A 92 9.23 -8.42 24.72
CA LYS A 92 10.67 -8.23 24.84
C LYS A 92 11.05 -6.74 24.95
N LEU A 93 10.36 -5.86 24.21
CA LEU A 93 10.54 -4.42 24.32
C LEU A 93 10.06 -3.91 25.70
N ALA A 94 8.97 -4.44 26.21
CA ALA A 94 8.48 -4.09 27.57
C ALA A 94 9.47 -4.53 28.66
N GLU A 95 10.04 -5.72 28.54
CA GLU A 95 11.10 -6.21 29.43
C GLU A 95 12.33 -5.30 29.38
N LEU A 96 12.81 -4.93 28.17
CA LEU A 96 13.94 -4.02 27.98
C LEU A 96 13.70 -2.69 28.68
N LYS A 97 12.52 -2.09 28.55
CA LYS A 97 12.14 -0.84 29.22
C LYS A 97 12.28 -0.93 30.75
N VAL A 98 11.85 -2.05 31.32
CA VAL A 98 11.95 -2.27 32.76
C VAL A 98 13.39 -2.50 33.20
N GLU A 99 14.15 -3.32 32.49
CA GLU A 99 15.53 -3.66 32.84
C GLU A 99 16.51 -2.50 32.71
N THR A 100 16.26 -1.59 31.77
CA THR A 100 17.13 -0.47 31.47
C THR A 100 16.71 0.84 32.13
N ALA A 101 15.55 0.88 32.80
CA ALA A 101 15.01 2.09 33.40
C ALA A 101 16.05 2.79 34.31
N GLY A 102 16.32 4.07 34.02
CA GLY A 102 17.26 4.91 34.77
C GLY A 102 18.74 4.65 34.48
N LYS A 103 19.10 3.76 33.57
CA LYS A 103 20.48 3.57 33.12
C LYS A 103 20.85 4.60 32.05
N PRO A 104 22.10 5.09 32.01
CA PRO A 104 22.55 6.00 30.95
C PRO A 104 22.40 5.38 29.55
N GLY A 105 21.80 6.12 28.61
CA GLY A 105 21.56 5.67 27.23
C GLY A 105 20.35 4.76 27.05
N SER A 106 19.57 4.48 28.10
CA SER A 106 18.38 3.61 28.02
C SER A 106 17.31 4.19 27.12
N ASP A 107 17.03 5.49 27.21
CA ASP A 107 15.96 6.12 26.44
C ASP A 107 16.25 6.09 24.94
N GLU A 108 17.52 6.30 24.54
CA GLU A 108 17.95 6.23 23.16
C GLU A 108 17.85 4.80 22.62
N LYS A 109 18.27 3.80 23.41
CA LYS A 109 18.20 2.39 23.03
C LYS A 109 16.76 1.89 22.96
N VAL A 110 15.91 2.29 23.85
CA VAL A 110 14.48 1.98 23.80
C VAL A 110 13.82 2.59 22.57
N ALA A 111 14.11 3.85 22.26
CA ALA A 111 13.58 4.50 21.07
C ALA A 111 14.03 3.80 19.76
N GLU A 112 15.28 3.37 19.67
CA GLU A 112 15.79 2.58 18.55
C GLU A 112 15.03 1.24 18.41
N MET A 113 14.77 0.56 19.52
CA MET A 113 14.03 -0.71 19.48
C MET A 113 12.54 -0.50 19.15
N GLU A 114 11.93 0.59 19.61
CA GLU A 114 10.58 0.97 19.24
C GLU A 114 10.46 1.21 17.74
N GLU A 115 11.42 1.90 17.14
CA GLU A 115 11.46 2.13 15.69
C GLU A 115 11.54 0.81 14.91
N ILE A 116 12.43 -0.11 15.34
CA ILE A 116 12.56 -1.44 14.73
C ILE A 116 11.23 -2.22 14.81
N VAL A 117 10.56 -2.21 15.95
CA VAL A 117 9.26 -2.87 16.12
C VAL A 117 8.21 -2.24 15.22
N GLN A 118 8.20 -0.91 15.08
CA GLN A 118 7.30 -0.20 14.17
C GLN A 118 7.56 -0.57 12.70
N GLU A 119 8.82 -0.62 12.27
CA GLU A 119 9.17 -1.08 10.91
C GLU A 119 8.73 -2.52 10.67
N MET A 120 8.76 -3.38 11.69
CA MET A 120 8.26 -4.76 11.58
C MET A 120 6.75 -4.79 11.32
N TYR A 121 5.96 -3.94 11.96
CA TYR A 121 4.52 -3.85 11.68
C TYR A 121 4.25 -3.55 10.21
N VAL A 122 4.97 -2.60 9.62
CA VAL A 122 4.84 -2.25 8.21
C VAL A 122 5.29 -3.40 7.30
N SER A 123 6.37 -4.09 7.66
CA SER A 123 6.92 -5.20 6.85
C SER A 123 6.07 -6.48 6.92
N TYR A 124 5.28 -6.67 7.98
CA TYR A 124 4.53 -7.91 8.20
C TYR A 124 3.44 -8.15 7.17
N TRP A 125 2.79 -7.10 6.72
CA TRP A 125 1.77 -7.22 5.67
C TRP A 125 2.35 -7.78 4.38
N ASN A 126 3.54 -7.34 4.00
CA ASN A 126 4.25 -7.88 2.84
C ASN A 126 4.60 -9.36 3.05
N ARG A 127 4.94 -9.75 4.28
CA ARG A 127 5.26 -11.15 4.63
C ARG A 127 4.01 -12.02 4.68
N ILE A 128 2.90 -11.54 5.24
CA ILE A 128 1.60 -12.23 5.23
C ILE A 128 1.18 -12.47 3.78
N ASN A 129 1.21 -11.45 2.93
CA ASN A 129 0.89 -11.57 1.52
C ASN A 129 1.81 -12.58 0.81
N SER A 130 3.11 -12.54 1.06
CA SER A 130 4.08 -13.49 0.49
C SER A 130 3.85 -14.92 0.98
N SER A 131 3.43 -15.11 2.23
CA SER A 131 3.07 -16.42 2.79
C SER A 131 1.79 -16.93 2.17
N MET A 132 0.76 -16.10 2.06
CA MET A 132 -0.48 -16.45 1.37
C MET A 132 -0.23 -16.86 -0.07
N LEU A 133 0.59 -16.12 -0.82
CA LEU A 133 0.97 -16.49 -2.20
C LEU A 133 1.68 -17.85 -2.28
N ARG A 134 2.48 -18.21 -1.29
CA ARG A 134 3.14 -19.54 -1.24
C ARG A 134 2.16 -20.67 -0.93
N PHE A 135 1.18 -20.42 -0.06
CA PHE A 135 0.20 -21.43 0.35
C PHE A 135 -0.93 -21.61 -0.67
N THR A 136 -1.18 -20.57 -1.44
CA THR A 136 -2.20 -20.57 -2.49
C THR A 136 -1.53 -20.88 -3.83
N ASP A 137 -1.85 -22.01 -4.43
CA ASP A 137 -1.36 -22.39 -5.76
C ASP A 137 -1.59 -21.27 -6.77
N SER A 138 -0.70 -21.14 -7.75
CA SER A 138 -0.80 -20.17 -8.87
C SER A 138 -2.14 -20.24 -9.62
N ARG A 139 -2.87 -21.35 -9.57
CA ARG A 139 -4.24 -21.49 -10.07
C ARG A 139 -5.24 -20.60 -9.35
N LEU A 140 -4.96 -20.26 -8.11
CA LEU A 140 -5.79 -19.36 -7.33
C LEU A 140 -5.63 -17.91 -7.66
N LEU A 141 -4.43 -17.51 -7.96
CA LEU A 141 -4.22 -16.21 -8.55
C LEU A 141 -5.14 -16.07 -9.77
N LYS A 142 -5.21 -17.09 -10.64
CA LYS A 142 -6.13 -17.09 -11.80
C LYS A 142 -7.62 -17.02 -11.42
N TRP A 143 -8.04 -17.69 -10.35
CA TRP A 143 -9.43 -17.64 -9.90
C TRP A 143 -9.80 -16.30 -9.25
N ARG A 144 -8.96 -15.77 -8.37
CA ARG A 144 -9.11 -14.41 -7.83
C ARG A 144 -9.11 -13.36 -8.93
N ILE A 145 -8.29 -13.55 -9.94
CA ILE A 145 -8.23 -12.77 -11.17
C ILE A 145 -9.56 -12.78 -11.90
N ALA A 146 -10.11 -13.95 -12.17
CA ALA A 146 -11.37 -14.09 -12.89
C ALA A 146 -12.55 -13.53 -12.09
N ASP A 147 -12.50 -13.61 -10.77
CA ASP A 147 -13.52 -13.06 -9.89
C ASP A 147 -13.34 -11.56 -9.66
N ALA A 148 -12.09 -11.10 -9.49
CA ALA A 148 -11.75 -9.69 -9.39
C ALA A 148 -12.19 -8.88 -10.63
N ALA A 149 -12.14 -9.48 -11.82
CA ALA A 149 -12.60 -8.84 -13.05
C ALA A 149 -14.11 -8.50 -13.05
N LYS A 150 -14.89 -9.05 -12.12
CA LYS A 150 -16.33 -8.76 -11.96
C LYS A 150 -16.61 -7.55 -11.06
N TYR A 151 -15.60 -7.04 -10.36
CA TYR A 151 -15.77 -5.98 -9.37
C TYR A 151 -14.96 -4.75 -9.74
N ASP A 152 -15.56 -3.59 -9.59
CA ASP A 152 -14.87 -2.31 -9.80
C ASP A 152 -13.92 -1.95 -8.65
N TYR A 153 -14.18 -2.52 -7.47
CA TYR A 153 -13.38 -2.31 -6.25
C TYR A 153 -12.98 -3.63 -5.63
N ILE A 154 -11.70 -3.75 -5.30
CA ILE A 154 -11.08 -4.96 -4.78
C ILE A 154 -10.76 -4.77 -3.29
N PRO A 155 -11.17 -5.68 -2.40
CA PRO A 155 -10.82 -5.59 -0.98
C PRO A 155 -9.32 -5.71 -0.78
N VAL A 156 -8.73 -4.77 -0.06
CA VAL A 156 -7.33 -4.78 0.36
C VAL A 156 -7.25 -5.45 1.72
N MET A 157 -6.71 -6.65 1.75
CA MET A 157 -6.53 -7.38 3.00
C MET A 157 -5.37 -6.76 3.78
N GLY A 158 -5.58 -6.58 5.07
CA GLY A 158 -4.53 -6.10 5.94
C GLY A 158 -4.65 -4.66 6.43
N ALA A 159 -5.57 -3.91 5.90
CA ALA A 159 -5.75 -2.51 6.29
C ALA A 159 -6.67 -2.31 7.51
N GLY A 160 -6.77 -3.25 8.43
CA GLY A 160 -7.51 -3.13 9.71
C GLY A 160 -8.98 -2.72 9.63
N ASN A 161 -9.34 -1.86 8.72
CA ASN A 161 -10.69 -1.52 8.26
C ASN A 161 -10.88 -2.08 6.86
N SER A 162 -12.12 -2.38 6.47
CA SER A 162 -12.45 -2.84 5.12
C SER A 162 -12.14 -1.74 4.11
N ILE A 163 -10.89 -1.69 3.62
CA ILE A 163 -10.46 -0.81 2.55
C ILE A 163 -10.59 -1.57 1.24
N TYR A 164 -11.15 -0.90 0.25
CA TYR A 164 -11.24 -1.38 -1.12
C TYR A 164 -10.45 -0.44 -2.02
N VAL A 165 -9.72 -1.00 -2.96
CA VAL A 165 -9.01 -0.23 -3.98
C VAL A 165 -9.73 -0.36 -5.32
N SER A 166 -9.78 0.70 -6.10
CA SER A 166 -10.25 0.63 -7.48
C SER A 166 -9.44 -0.41 -8.26
N ARG A 167 -10.13 -1.26 -9.03
CA ARG A 167 -9.51 -2.34 -9.78
C ARG A 167 -8.52 -1.84 -10.83
N THR A 168 -8.83 -0.70 -11.43
CA THR A 168 -7.98 -0.01 -12.41
C THR A 168 -7.78 1.45 -11.99
N PRO A 169 -6.85 2.18 -12.57
CA PRO A 169 -6.89 3.64 -12.57
C PRO A 169 -8.22 4.15 -13.12
N VAL A 170 -8.66 5.32 -12.66
CA VAL A 170 -9.89 5.96 -13.16
C VAL A 170 -9.75 6.25 -14.64
N THR A 171 -10.72 5.79 -15.44
CA THR A 171 -10.69 5.95 -16.89
C THR A 171 -11.26 7.29 -17.37
N ASN A 172 -10.94 7.68 -18.59
CA ASN A 172 -11.53 8.84 -19.24
C ASN A 172 -13.07 8.78 -19.25
N ALA A 173 -13.65 7.61 -19.54
CA ALA A 173 -15.11 7.43 -19.56
C ALA A 173 -15.72 7.64 -18.18
N GLN A 174 -15.10 7.10 -17.12
CA GLN A 174 -15.56 7.30 -15.75
C GLN A 174 -15.46 8.77 -15.33
N TYR A 175 -14.35 9.43 -15.66
CA TYR A 175 -14.15 10.84 -15.36
C TYR A 175 -15.13 11.75 -16.14
N ALA A 176 -15.44 11.43 -17.41
CA ALA A 176 -16.45 12.13 -18.19
C ALA A 176 -17.84 12.06 -17.57
N ALA A 177 -18.21 10.91 -16.97
CA ALA A 177 -19.47 10.78 -16.24
C ALA A 177 -19.56 11.74 -15.05
N TYR A 178 -18.44 11.95 -14.33
CA TYR A 178 -18.33 12.96 -13.28
C TYR A 178 -18.50 14.38 -13.83
N LEU A 179 -17.79 14.73 -14.90
CA LEU A 179 -17.90 16.07 -15.51
C LEU A 179 -19.33 16.37 -15.98
N ASN A 180 -19.99 15.40 -16.62
CA ASN A 180 -21.36 15.53 -17.07
C ASN A 180 -22.36 15.72 -15.92
N ALA A 181 -22.09 15.09 -14.77
CA ALA A 181 -22.96 15.19 -13.59
C ALA A 181 -22.77 16.50 -12.79
N THR A 182 -21.58 17.08 -12.83
CA THR A 182 -21.19 18.18 -11.93
C THR A 182 -20.95 19.51 -12.65
N GLY A 183 -20.69 19.47 -13.95
CA GLY A 183 -20.24 20.65 -14.70
C GLY A 183 -18.80 21.07 -14.36
N ALA A 184 -18.01 20.20 -13.70
CA ALA A 184 -16.62 20.49 -13.38
C ALA A 184 -15.78 20.71 -14.66
N LYS A 185 -14.63 21.34 -14.49
CA LYS A 185 -13.72 21.64 -15.60
C LYS A 185 -13.06 20.36 -16.11
N ALA A 186 -13.06 20.17 -17.42
CA ALA A 186 -12.37 19.07 -18.07
C ALA A 186 -10.84 19.22 -18.00
N PRO A 187 -10.09 18.10 -18.01
CA PRO A 187 -8.63 18.10 -18.14
C PRO A 187 -8.16 18.94 -19.34
N ALA A 188 -7.00 19.58 -19.20
CA ALA A 188 -6.50 20.53 -20.21
C ALA A 188 -6.24 19.89 -21.59
N ASN A 189 -5.92 18.61 -21.61
CA ASN A 189 -5.67 17.83 -22.81
C ASN A 189 -6.96 17.34 -23.53
N TRP A 190 -8.16 17.59 -22.94
CA TRP A 190 -9.43 17.23 -23.59
C TRP A 190 -9.92 18.35 -24.49
N LYS A 191 -10.03 18.08 -25.78
CA LYS A 191 -10.51 19.06 -26.77
C LYS A 191 -12.02 19.27 -26.63
N ASN A 192 -12.43 20.52 -26.47
CA ASN A 192 -13.83 20.88 -26.27
C ASN A 192 -14.53 20.16 -25.09
N GLY A 193 -13.76 19.88 -24.04
CA GLY A 193 -14.27 19.18 -22.86
C GLY A 193 -14.52 17.68 -23.04
N THR A 194 -13.99 17.09 -24.11
CA THR A 194 -14.17 15.66 -24.45
C THR A 194 -12.83 14.99 -24.67
N TYR A 195 -12.67 13.80 -24.10
CA TYR A 195 -11.48 12.98 -24.32
C TYR A 195 -11.37 12.50 -25.78
N PRO A 196 -10.16 12.14 -26.27
CA PRO A 196 -9.96 11.68 -27.64
C PRO A 196 -10.82 10.46 -27.98
N ALA A 197 -11.37 10.43 -29.19
CA ALA A 197 -12.20 9.31 -29.65
C ALA A 197 -11.44 7.97 -29.54
N GLY A 198 -12.11 6.96 -29.03
CA GLY A 198 -11.51 5.62 -28.81
C GLY A 198 -10.66 5.50 -27.56
N GLN A 199 -10.51 6.56 -26.73
CA GLN A 199 -9.72 6.52 -25.51
C GLN A 199 -10.59 6.50 -24.24
N GLY A 200 -11.79 5.98 -24.28
CA GLY A 200 -12.67 5.88 -23.12
C GLY A 200 -12.04 5.05 -21.98
N ASP A 201 -11.40 3.97 -22.32
CA ASP A 201 -10.77 3.02 -21.38
C ASP A 201 -9.31 3.36 -21.02
N TYR A 202 -8.79 4.50 -21.49
CA TYR A 202 -7.47 4.97 -21.05
C TYR A 202 -7.57 5.63 -19.68
N PRO A 203 -6.54 5.54 -18.82
CA PRO A 203 -6.51 6.29 -17.57
C PRO A 203 -6.70 7.77 -17.82
N VAL A 204 -7.50 8.47 -17.04
CA VAL A 204 -7.54 9.92 -17.08
C VAL A 204 -6.20 10.50 -16.61
N ASN A 205 -5.75 11.55 -17.24
CA ASN A 205 -4.54 12.30 -16.88
C ASN A 205 -4.78 13.81 -17.04
N ASP A 206 -3.76 14.60 -16.76
CA ASP A 206 -3.90 16.07 -16.70
C ASP A 206 -4.96 16.55 -15.69
N VAL A 207 -5.15 15.79 -14.62
CA VAL A 207 -5.99 16.12 -13.47
C VAL A 207 -5.11 16.50 -12.29
N SER A 208 -5.45 17.58 -11.61
CA SER A 208 -4.80 17.97 -10.36
C SER A 208 -5.19 17.01 -9.22
N TYR A 209 -4.45 17.05 -8.13
CA TYR A 209 -4.85 16.35 -6.91
C TYR A 209 -6.23 16.79 -6.42
N GLU A 210 -6.51 18.09 -6.50
CA GLU A 210 -7.80 18.65 -6.09
C GLU A 210 -8.94 18.14 -6.97
N ASP A 211 -8.73 18.04 -8.29
CA ASP A 211 -9.70 17.48 -9.24
C ASP A 211 -9.97 16.00 -8.95
N ALA A 212 -8.92 15.23 -8.66
CA ALA A 212 -9.04 13.81 -8.29
C ALA A 212 -9.78 13.63 -6.95
N ALA A 213 -9.50 14.48 -5.96
CA ALA A 213 -10.20 14.47 -4.68
C ALA A 213 -11.69 14.88 -4.84
N ALA A 214 -11.98 15.84 -5.72
CA ALA A 214 -13.36 16.25 -6.03
C ALA A 214 -14.15 15.13 -6.72
N TYR A 215 -13.52 14.36 -7.61
CA TYR A 215 -14.11 13.14 -8.17
C TYR A 215 -14.48 12.13 -7.07
N CYS A 216 -13.57 11.87 -6.13
CA CYS A 216 -13.82 10.97 -5.01
C CYS A 216 -14.99 11.46 -4.12
N ALA A 217 -15.04 12.77 -3.84
CA ALA A 217 -16.14 13.37 -3.07
C ALA A 217 -17.49 13.25 -3.78
N TRP A 218 -17.52 13.46 -5.11
CA TRP A 218 -18.71 13.22 -5.91
C TRP A 218 -19.16 11.76 -5.87
N LEU A 219 -18.22 10.84 -5.98
CA LEU A 219 -18.52 9.39 -5.93
C LEU A 219 -19.09 9.01 -4.58
N THR A 220 -18.55 9.54 -3.47
CA THR A 220 -19.07 9.38 -2.11
C THR A 220 -20.51 9.86 -2.00
N ALA A 221 -20.79 11.07 -2.52
CA ALA A 221 -22.15 11.61 -2.48
C ALA A 221 -23.13 10.83 -3.35
N LYS A 222 -22.67 10.29 -4.47
CA LYS A 222 -23.47 9.47 -5.39
C LYS A 222 -23.82 8.09 -4.81
N ASP A 223 -22.85 7.45 -4.16
CA ASP A 223 -23.03 6.14 -3.52
C ASP A 223 -23.91 6.25 -2.27
N GLY A 224 -23.65 7.22 -1.42
CA GLY A 224 -24.39 7.46 -0.17
C GLY A 224 -24.13 6.44 0.95
N VAL A 225 -23.33 5.42 0.73
CA VAL A 225 -23.00 4.34 1.68
C VAL A 225 -21.49 4.30 1.96
N ASN A 226 -20.68 4.29 0.92
CA ASN A 226 -19.24 4.16 1.01
C ASN A 226 -18.55 5.54 0.89
N THR A 227 -17.39 5.68 1.52
CA THR A 227 -16.53 6.85 1.39
C THR A 227 -15.40 6.56 0.42
N TYR A 228 -15.30 7.36 -0.64
CA TYR A 228 -14.25 7.28 -1.64
C TYR A 228 -13.21 8.36 -1.39
N ARG A 229 -11.96 8.01 -1.51
CA ARG A 229 -10.82 8.94 -1.36
C ARG A 229 -9.59 8.41 -2.06
N LEU A 230 -8.62 9.27 -2.31
CA LEU A 230 -7.31 8.87 -2.77
C LEU A 230 -6.58 8.04 -1.70
N PRO A 231 -5.75 7.06 -2.08
CA PRO A 231 -4.96 6.28 -1.14
C PRO A 231 -3.79 7.09 -0.57
N SER A 232 -3.31 6.73 0.60
CA SER A 232 -1.95 7.09 1.01
C SER A 232 -0.92 6.23 0.25
N GLU A 233 0.37 6.63 0.22
CA GLU A 233 1.41 5.79 -0.38
C GLU A 233 1.45 4.39 0.25
N SER A 234 1.30 4.30 1.57
CA SER A 234 1.29 3.00 2.26
C SER A 234 0.10 2.12 1.89
N GLU A 235 -1.09 2.70 1.72
CA GLU A 235 -2.27 1.97 1.25
C GLU A 235 -2.12 1.52 -0.20
N TRP A 236 -1.57 2.39 -1.05
CA TRP A 236 -1.26 2.06 -2.44
C TRP A 236 -0.25 0.90 -2.52
N GLU A 237 0.85 0.98 -1.76
CA GLU A 237 1.88 -0.06 -1.70
C GLU A 237 1.34 -1.40 -1.19
N LEU A 238 0.46 -1.35 -0.18
CA LEU A 238 -0.22 -2.53 0.33
C LEU A 238 -1.10 -3.18 -0.73
N ALA A 239 -1.85 -2.38 -1.48
CA ALA A 239 -2.72 -2.86 -2.55
C ALA A 239 -1.91 -3.40 -3.73
N ALA A 240 -0.83 -2.74 -4.11
CA ALA A 240 0.03 -3.13 -5.22
C ALA A 240 0.83 -4.40 -4.93
N GLY A 241 1.45 -4.50 -3.75
CA GLY A 241 2.42 -5.57 -3.48
C GLY A 241 3.73 -5.37 -4.25
N HIS A 242 4.38 -6.44 -4.64
CA HIS A 242 5.68 -6.38 -5.32
C HIS A 242 5.53 -6.29 -6.84
N MET A 243 6.28 -5.34 -7.44
CA MET A 243 6.37 -5.22 -8.90
C MET A 243 6.96 -6.51 -9.51
N PRO A 244 6.41 -7.01 -10.62
CA PRO A 244 6.95 -8.19 -11.32
C PRO A 244 8.36 -7.91 -11.86
N LYS A 245 9.27 -8.88 -11.69
CA LYS A 245 10.70 -8.71 -12.04
C LYS A 245 10.95 -8.75 -13.55
N ASP A 246 10.31 -9.70 -14.24
CA ASP A 246 10.69 -10.10 -15.59
C ASP A 246 9.54 -9.93 -16.61
N ALA A 247 8.57 -9.08 -16.31
CA ALA A 247 7.43 -8.83 -17.18
C ALA A 247 7.48 -7.43 -17.80
N ASP A 248 7.17 -7.32 -19.07
CA ASP A 248 7.02 -6.03 -19.72
C ASP A 248 5.63 -5.46 -19.47
N PHE A 249 5.59 -4.18 -19.15
CA PHE A 249 4.38 -3.38 -18.98
C PHE A 249 4.64 -1.96 -19.51
N ASN A 250 3.65 -1.09 -19.52
CA ASN A 250 3.76 0.24 -20.10
C ASN A 250 4.65 1.20 -19.28
N CYS A 251 5.95 1.03 -19.43
CA CYS A 251 7.00 1.78 -18.76
C CYS A 251 8.17 1.96 -19.76
N GLY A 252 8.15 3.06 -20.50
CA GLY A 252 9.14 3.35 -21.52
C GLY A 252 9.05 2.46 -22.78
N VAL A 253 7.97 1.73 -22.98
CA VAL A 253 7.78 0.82 -24.12
C VAL A 253 6.77 1.32 -25.16
N ASN A 254 5.92 2.25 -24.79
CA ASN A 254 4.94 2.89 -25.69
C ASN A 254 5.13 4.41 -25.69
N ASP A 255 4.67 5.04 -26.76
CA ASP A 255 4.74 6.51 -26.93
C ASP A 255 3.59 7.23 -26.19
N GLY A 256 2.98 6.58 -25.18
CA GLY A 256 1.88 7.16 -24.43
C GLY A 256 1.17 6.14 -23.54
N ARG A 257 0.08 6.59 -22.96
CA ARG A 257 -0.82 5.75 -22.15
C ARG A 257 -1.45 4.65 -23.03
N THR A 258 -1.80 3.56 -22.37
CA THR A 258 -2.55 2.45 -22.98
C THR A 258 -3.90 2.28 -22.29
N PRO A 259 -4.88 1.59 -22.90
CA PRO A 259 -6.09 1.22 -22.22
C PRO A 259 -5.78 0.50 -20.89
N VAL A 260 -6.60 0.74 -19.87
CA VAL A 260 -6.51 -0.05 -18.64
C VAL A 260 -6.66 -1.54 -18.98
N GLU A 261 -6.06 -2.39 -18.15
CA GLU A 261 -6.07 -3.85 -18.33
C GLU A 261 -5.27 -4.39 -19.55
N GLN A 262 -4.70 -3.55 -20.41
CA GLN A 262 -3.88 -4.04 -21.52
C GLN A 262 -2.73 -4.94 -21.02
N TYR A 263 -2.19 -4.64 -19.85
CA TYR A 263 -1.12 -5.40 -19.20
C TYR A 263 -1.60 -6.12 -17.92
N ALA A 264 -2.90 -6.42 -17.82
CA ALA A 264 -3.50 -6.99 -16.61
C ALA A 264 -2.84 -8.28 -16.13
N ASP A 265 -2.35 -9.11 -17.05
CA ASP A 265 -1.70 -10.39 -16.70
C ASP A 265 -0.37 -10.19 -15.97
N VAL A 266 0.29 -9.06 -16.16
CA VAL A 266 1.62 -8.78 -15.59
C VAL A 266 1.64 -7.62 -14.58
N THR A 267 0.63 -6.73 -14.60
CA THR A 267 0.53 -5.57 -13.68
C THR A 267 -0.44 -5.80 -12.53
N ARG A 268 -0.74 -7.06 -12.24
CA ARG A 268 -1.68 -7.43 -11.19
C ARG A 268 -1.04 -7.28 -9.82
N GLY A 269 -1.65 -6.46 -8.99
CA GLY A 269 -1.28 -6.28 -7.60
C GLY A 269 -1.65 -7.47 -6.71
N ALA A 270 -1.22 -7.40 -5.47
CA ALA A 270 -1.34 -8.46 -4.47
C ALA A 270 -2.78 -8.93 -4.21
N HIS A 271 -3.76 -8.09 -4.49
CA HIS A 271 -5.18 -8.35 -4.21
C HIS A 271 -6.05 -8.50 -5.47
N GLY A 272 -5.48 -8.38 -6.66
CA GLY A 272 -6.17 -8.60 -7.93
C GLY A 272 -6.55 -7.34 -8.70
N ALA A 273 -6.36 -6.14 -8.15
CA ALA A 273 -6.41 -4.90 -8.91
C ALA A 273 -5.20 -4.84 -9.86
N VAL A 274 -5.32 -4.12 -10.96
CA VAL A 274 -4.34 -4.13 -12.06
C VAL A 274 -3.80 -2.73 -12.36
N ASP A 275 -2.78 -2.66 -13.20
CA ASP A 275 -2.15 -1.41 -13.66
C ASP A 275 -1.56 -0.56 -12.52
N PHE A 276 -0.96 -1.23 -11.51
CA PHE A 276 -0.25 -0.53 -10.45
C PHE A 276 1.11 0.00 -10.90
N TRP A 277 1.70 -0.56 -11.95
CA TRP A 277 3.04 -0.22 -12.41
C TRP A 277 3.01 0.22 -13.85
N GLY A 278 3.55 1.43 -14.10
CA GLY A 278 3.54 2.08 -15.40
C GLY A 278 2.19 2.70 -15.76
N ASN A 279 2.01 3.02 -17.01
CA ASN A 279 0.86 3.67 -17.61
C ASN A 279 0.67 5.13 -17.17
N VAL A 280 0.25 5.37 -15.93
CA VAL A 280 0.21 6.71 -15.30
C VAL A 280 0.69 6.64 -13.85
N TRP A 281 1.41 7.67 -13.40
CA TRP A 281 1.58 7.92 -11.99
C TRP A 281 0.21 8.12 -11.33
N GLU A 282 0.07 7.73 -10.09
CA GLU A 282 -1.18 7.85 -9.36
C GLU A 282 -1.04 8.75 -8.14
N TRP A 283 -1.92 9.74 -8.03
CA TRP A 283 -1.98 10.64 -6.89
C TRP A 283 -2.19 9.87 -5.58
N THR A 284 -1.45 10.27 -4.55
CA THR A 284 -1.66 9.82 -3.17
C THR A 284 -1.90 10.99 -2.23
N THR A 285 -2.47 10.72 -1.05
CA THR A 285 -2.68 11.73 0.00
C THR A 285 -1.41 12.07 0.78
N THR A 286 -0.28 11.46 0.48
CA THR A 286 0.95 11.62 1.25
C THR A 286 1.63 12.94 0.90
N LEU A 287 1.61 13.87 1.85
CA LEU A 287 2.32 15.15 1.75
C LEU A 287 3.80 14.94 2.09
N ARG A 288 4.69 15.42 1.23
CA ARG A 288 6.14 15.37 1.40
C ARG A 288 6.67 16.61 2.13
N ALA A 289 7.87 16.51 2.66
CA ALA A 289 8.53 17.60 3.39
C ALA A 289 8.78 18.86 2.52
N ASP A 290 8.89 18.70 1.21
CA ASP A 290 9.04 19.80 0.24
C ASP A 290 7.71 20.45 -0.19
N GLY A 291 6.60 20.01 0.39
CA GLY A 291 5.25 20.50 0.08
C GLY A 291 4.62 19.86 -1.16
N THR A 292 5.27 18.91 -1.81
CA THR A 292 4.68 18.13 -2.92
C THR A 292 3.83 17.00 -2.40
N LEU A 293 2.92 16.49 -3.24
CA LEU A 293 2.14 15.29 -2.96
C LEU A 293 2.79 14.08 -3.64
N GLY A 294 2.91 12.98 -2.90
CA GLY A 294 3.48 11.75 -3.41
C GLY A 294 2.66 11.18 -4.56
N VAL A 295 3.34 10.67 -5.58
CA VAL A 295 2.76 9.88 -6.67
C VAL A 295 3.42 8.51 -6.74
N LYS A 296 2.68 7.49 -7.15
CA LYS A 296 3.11 6.09 -7.13
C LYS A 296 2.93 5.41 -8.47
N GLY A 297 3.75 4.38 -8.71
CA GLY A 297 3.58 3.41 -9.79
C GLY A 297 4.38 3.65 -11.06
N GLY A 298 4.86 4.84 -11.30
CA GLY A 298 5.49 5.20 -12.57
C GLY A 298 4.45 5.43 -13.69
N ALA A 299 4.91 5.86 -14.83
CA ALA A 299 4.09 6.13 -16.00
C ALA A 299 4.69 5.53 -17.29
N TRP A 300 3.99 5.71 -18.40
CA TRP A 300 4.42 5.27 -19.74
C TRP A 300 5.81 5.78 -20.15
N ASN A 301 6.22 6.95 -19.65
CA ASN A 301 7.50 7.62 -19.92
C ASN A 301 8.55 7.42 -18.80
N SER A 302 8.27 6.61 -17.79
CA SER A 302 9.15 6.40 -16.63
C SER A 302 10.19 5.31 -16.89
N ALA A 303 11.32 5.39 -16.19
CA ALA A 303 12.22 4.26 -16.08
C ALA A 303 11.60 3.16 -15.21
N ARG A 304 11.90 1.90 -15.51
CA ARG A 304 11.38 0.76 -14.76
C ARG A 304 11.70 0.82 -13.26
N THR A 305 12.83 1.40 -12.89
CA THR A 305 13.23 1.60 -11.50
C THR A 305 12.27 2.50 -10.73
N ASP A 306 11.66 3.45 -11.42
CA ASP A 306 10.76 4.43 -10.82
C ASP A 306 9.35 3.86 -10.63
N CYS A 307 9.02 2.82 -11.39
CA CYS A 307 7.76 2.08 -11.24
C CYS A 307 7.72 1.16 -10.01
N ARG A 308 8.83 0.93 -9.31
CA ARG A 308 8.88 0.02 -8.16
C ARG A 308 7.94 0.48 -7.06
N THR A 309 7.30 -0.50 -6.42
CA THR A 309 6.42 -0.24 -5.27
C THR A 309 7.13 0.54 -4.16
N GLU A 310 8.40 0.24 -3.91
CA GLU A 310 9.23 0.86 -2.89
C GLU A 310 9.74 2.26 -3.30
N HIS A 311 9.49 2.71 -4.54
CA HIS A 311 9.90 4.05 -5.00
C HIS A 311 9.04 5.12 -4.33
N ARG A 312 9.67 5.95 -3.50
CA ARG A 312 9.01 7.03 -2.72
C ARG A 312 9.64 8.40 -2.96
N LYS A 313 10.34 8.58 -4.07
CA LYS A 313 11.07 9.85 -4.33
C LYS A 313 10.25 10.82 -5.17
N GLU A 314 9.20 10.35 -5.84
CA GLU A 314 8.46 11.15 -6.78
C GLU A 314 7.31 11.88 -6.12
N GLY A 315 7.28 13.19 -6.28
CA GLY A 315 6.23 14.08 -5.81
C GLY A 315 5.88 15.12 -6.87
N ARG A 316 4.66 15.65 -6.81
CA ARG A 316 4.13 16.65 -7.74
C ARG A 316 3.42 17.76 -6.97
N ASP A 317 3.41 18.96 -7.58
CA ASP A 317 2.56 20.06 -7.13
C ASP A 317 1.09 19.68 -7.37
N GLY A 318 0.31 19.55 -6.29
CA GLY A 318 -1.08 19.10 -6.35
C GLY A 318 -2.05 20.09 -7.01
N SER A 319 -1.64 21.34 -7.23
CA SER A 319 -2.51 22.39 -7.78
C SER A 319 -2.70 22.32 -9.30
N ARG A 320 -1.97 21.42 -9.99
CA ARG A 320 -2.05 21.30 -11.45
C ARG A 320 -2.03 19.84 -11.91
N GLY A 321 -2.54 19.61 -13.12
CA GLY A 321 -2.45 18.32 -13.80
C GLY A 321 -1.11 18.11 -14.52
N TYR A 322 -0.82 16.85 -14.83
CA TYR A 322 0.37 16.40 -15.56
C TYR A 322 -0.03 15.32 -16.56
N GLU A 323 0.65 15.32 -17.71
CA GLU A 323 0.36 14.38 -18.81
C GLU A 323 0.60 12.90 -18.45
N ASP A 324 1.40 12.66 -17.42
CA ASP A 324 1.78 11.35 -16.93
C ASP A 324 1.16 10.97 -15.57
N VAL A 325 0.26 11.79 -15.02
CA VAL A 325 -0.37 11.56 -13.71
C VAL A 325 -1.88 11.44 -13.82
N GLY A 326 -2.39 10.35 -13.27
CA GLY A 326 -3.81 10.06 -13.05
C GLY A 326 -4.06 9.69 -11.59
N PHE A 327 -5.06 8.82 -11.33
CA PHE A 327 -5.40 8.37 -9.97
C PHE A 327 -6.28 7.12 -9.97
N ARG A 328 -6.37 6.47 -8.82
CA ARG A 328 -7.35 5.41 -8.57
C ARG A 328 -8.14 5.59 -7.29
#